data_95369b1c93babb4cad06431715a7c766
#
_entry.id   95369b1c93babb4cad06431715a7c766
#
_cell.length_a   1.000
_cell.length_b   1.000
_cell.length_c   1.000
_cell.angle_alpha   90.00
_cell.angle_beta   90.00
_cell.angle_gamma   90.00
#
_symmetry.space_group_name_H-M   'P 1'
#
loop_
_entity.id
_entity.type
_entity.pdbx_description
1 polymer ?
#
loop_
_entity_poly.entity_id
_entity_poly.type
_entity_poly.pdbx_seq_one_letter_code
_entity_poly.pdbx_strand_id
1 'polypeptide(L)'
;MYKFADKETGEIVKNIYMTKEGEIKSISYDKRNYIIRETSDGKVELCFFDKPFRVPVVQDYVTSDEDIVAFESYIARRHFKNVNGVAVPIDDIGTFKGLRDSYKRGTKRSIKTFYDYALGNDWEYFVTLTFKDEDVRNSTKLMSETWLLFTRGLKRKYLDFKAIATYEEFEKGGYHIHALLSGCDLTLKPARNNKKDSDDYGKFMYSEFGPQLMNCTDWTFGFNTVVCLEPRSNQAQIVNYMSKYMTKNSPAAYGNRRFYKTQNLTCRNSIVGTIHRTDTLDNIISKFGLTFVKQDKSGNFYFRNY
;
A
#
# COMPACT_ATOMS: atom_id res chain seq x y z
N MET A 1 9.99 11.82 16.60
CA MET A 1 9.59 11.07 17.82
C MET A 1 10.81 11.06 18.75
N TYR A 2 10.67 11.55 19.95
CA TYR A 2 11.72 11.61 20.96
C TYR A 2 11.50 10.49 21.97
N LYS A 3 12.57 9.92 22.52
CA LYS A 3 12.54 8.94 23.60
C LYS A 3 13.03 9.59 24.88
N PHE A 4 12.48 9.14 25.98
CA PHE A 4 12.88 9.57 27.30
C PHE A 4 13.98 8.66 27.83
N ALA A 5 14.96 9.21 28.51
CA ALA A 5 15.94 8.48 29.28
C ALA A 5 15.69 8.72 30.77
N ASP A 6 15.87 7.67 31.55
CA ASP A 6 15.87 7.76 33.01
C ASP A 6 17.02 8.64 33.48
N LYS A 7 16.78 9.53 34.44
CA LYS A 7 17.73 10.52 34.91
C LYS A 7 18.93 9.89 35.65
N GLU A 8 18.67 8.83 36.37
CA GLU A 8 19.68 8.22 37.24
C GLU A 8 20.53 7.19 36.48
N THR A 9 19.89 6.38 35.65
CA THR A 9 20.56 5.28 34.95
C THR A 9 20.99 5.63 33.54
N GLY A 10 20.45 6.68 32.93
CA GLY A 10 20.67 7.02 31.51
C GLY A 10 20.02 6.04 30.54
N GLU A 11 19.28 5.05 31.02
CA GLU A 11 18.62 4.06 30.18
C GLU A 11 17.37 4.65 29.51
N ILE A 12 17.12 4.25 28.28
CA ILE A 12 15.95 4.70 27.54
C ILE A 12 14.69 4.06 28.16
N VAL A 13 13.80 4.91 28.66
CA VAL A 13 12.49 4.47 29.15
C VAL A 13 11.69 3.89 27.98
N LYS A 14 11.42 2.61 28.05
CA LYS A 14 10.68 1.90 27.00
C LYS A 14 9.21 2.34 27.01
N ASN A 15 8.64 2.47 25.80
CA ASN A 15 7.21 2.71 25.59
C ASN A 15 6.69 4.13 25.89
N ILE A 16 7.55 5.09 26.16
CA ILE A 16 7.16 6.49 26.30
C ILE A 16 7.84 7.30 25.19
N TYR A 17 7.11 8.27 24.60
CA TYR A 17 7.65 9.14 23.56
C TYR A 17 6.92 10.48 23.53
N MET A 18 7.54 11.50 22.96
CA MET A 18 6.90 12.78 22.68
C MET A 18 6.53 12.88 21.20
N THR A 19 5.33 13.36 20.92
CA THR A 19 4.88 13.69 19.57
C THR A 19 5.60 14.91 19.03
N LYS A 20 5.41 15.24 17.75
CA LYS A 20 5.96 16.47 17.16
C LYS A 20 5.31 17.73 17.76
N GLU A 21 4.08 17.60 18.22
CA GLU A 21 3.28 18.63 18.84
C GLU A 21 3.62 18.84 20.34
N GLY A 22 4.56 18.07 20.90
CA GLY A 22 5.02 18.16 22.27
C GLY A 22 4.22 17.34 23.31
N GLU A 23 3.25 16.54 22.85
CA GLU A 23 2.47 15.68 23.75
C GLU A 23 3.26 14.44 24.16
N ILE A 24 3.18 14.04 25.43
CA ILE A 24 3.81 12.82 25.93
C ILE A 24 2.79 11.69 25.89
N LYS A 25 3.17 10.61 25.23
CA LYS A 25 2.32 9.42 25.06
C LYS A 25 3.04 8.15 25.55
N SER A 26 2.30 7.23 26.15
CA SER A 26 2.78 5.88 26.41
C SER A 26 2.25 4.90 25.36
N ILE A 27 3.01 3.84 25.09
CA ILE A 27 2.56 2.74 24.24
C ILE A 27 2.53 1.48 25.08
N SER A 28 1.35 0.95 25.32
CA SER A 28 1.15 -0.43 25.75
C SER A 28 0.85 -1.34 24.56
N TYR A 29 0.81 -2.65 24.80
CA TYR A 29 0.52 -3.60 23.74
C TYR A 29 -0.54 -4.59 24.21
N ASP A 30 -1.69 -4.56 23.54
CA ASP A 30 -2.71 -5.57 23.70
C ASP A 30 -2.44 -6.76 22.79
N LYS A 31 -2.77 -7.94 23.26
CA LYS A 31 -2.73 -9.15 22.44
C LYS A 31 -4.06 -9.31 21.70
N ARG A 32 -4.01 -9.49 20.40
CA ARG A 32 -5.17 -9.74 19.54
C ARG A 32 -4.90 -10.98 18.69
N ASN A 33 -5.92 -11.72 18.34
CA ASN A 33 -5.77 -12.93 17.54
C ASN A 33 -6.69 -12.99 16.31
N TYR A 34 -7.47 -11.96 16.03
CA TYR A 34 -8.20 -11.87 14.76
C TYR A 34 -8.22 -10.46 14.18
N ILE A 35 -8.44 -10.39 12.87
CA ILE A 35 -8.69 -9.15 12.13
C ILE A 35 -9.86 -9.39 11.20
N ILE A 36 -10.89 -8.56 11.30
CA ILE A 36 -11.98 -8.47 10.31
C ILE A 36 -11.71 -7.24 9.43
N ARG A 37 -11.89 -7.39 8.13
CA ARG A 37 -11.79 -6.30 7.15
C ARG A 37 -13.01 -6.30 6.25
N GLU A 38 -13.55 -5.13 6.02
CA GLU A 38 -14.68 -4.91 5.14
C GLU A 38 -14.23 -4.13 3.91
N THR A 39 -14.67 -4.57 2.72
CA THR A 39 -14.43 -3.88 1.45
C THR A 39 -15.56 -2.87 1.20
N SER A 40 -15.38 -1.95 0.24
CA SER A 40 -16.38 -0.94 -0.13
C SER A 40 -17.72 -1.56 -0.60
N ASP A 41 -17.67 -2.75 -1.19
CA ASP A 41 -18.84 -3.50 -1.65
C ASP A 41 -19.47 -4.40 -0.56
N GLY A 42 -19.09 -4.21 0.70
CA GLY A 42 -19.66 -4.94 1.84
C GLY A 42 -19.15 -6.37 2.02
N LYS A 43 -18.14 -6.79 1.25
CA LYS A 43 -17.50 -8.09 1.44
C LYS A 43 -16.63 -8.08 2.68
N VAL A 44 -16.58 -9.20 3.39
CA VAL A 44 -15.86 -9.34 4.66
C VAL A 44 -14.79 -10.41 4.57
N GLU A 45 -13.61 -10.07 5.06
CA GLU A 45 -12.50 -11.01 5.28
C GLU A 45 -12.22 -11.13 6.77
N LEU A 46 -12.15 -12.35 7.29
CA LEU A 46 -11.67 -12.65 8.63
C LEU A 46 -10.32 -13.39 8.53
N CYS A 47 -9.32 -12.91 9.23
CA CYS A 47 -8.08 -13.64 9.48
C CYS A 47 -7.98 -13.93 10.97
N PHE A 48 -7.97 -15.20 11.33
CA PHE A 48 -7.70 -15.68 12.68
C PHE A 48 -6.24 -16.15 12.77
N PHE A 49 -5.52 -15.67 13.77
CA PHE A 49 -4.11 -15.95 14.02
C PHE A 49 -3.94 -16.98 15.12
N ASP A 50 -3.26 -18.07 14.80
CA ASP A 50 -2.91 -19.10 15.79
C ASP A 50 -2.08 -18.51 16.95
N LYS A 51 -1.13 -17.64 16.62
CA LYS A 51 -0.36 -16.89 17.61
C LYS A 51 -0.84 -15.45 17.72
N PRO A 52 -1.26 -14.99 18.91
CA PRO A 52 -1.68 -13.62 19.10
C PRO A 52 -0.61 -12.61 18.67
N PHE A 53 -1.04 -11.55 18.00
CA PHE A 53 -0.19 -10.42 17.63
C PHE A 53 -0.38 -9.24 18.59
N ARG A 54 0.60 -8.34 18.63
CA ARG A 54 0.56 -7.16 19.49
C ARG A 54 0.01 -5.98 18.73
N VAL A 55 -1.00 -5.33 19.29
CA VAL A 55 -1.54 -4.06 18.78
C VAL A 55 -1.09 -2.96 19.73
N PRO A 56 -0.42 -1.91 19.23
CA PRO A 56 -0.07 -0.78 20.09
C PRO A 56 -1.33 -0.04 20.53
N VAL A 57 -1.44 0.21 21.82
CA VAL A 57 -2.43 1.08 22.42
C VAL A 57 -1.69 2.32 22.88
N VAL A 58 -2.02 3.47 22.31
CA VAL A 58 -1.41 4.76 22.64
C VAL A 58 -2.31 5.45 23.64
N GLN A 59 -1.73 5.89 24.75
CA GLN A 59 -2.43 6.60 25.81
C GLN A 59 -1.66 7.87 26.17
N ASP A 60 -2.36 8.88 26.68
CA ASP A 60 -1.72 10.05 27.25
C ASP A 60 -0.90 9.62 28.47
N TYR A 61 0.30 10.11 28.56
CA TYR A 61 1.18 9.86 29.69
C TYR A 61 1.22 11.09 30.60
N VAL A 62 0.71 10.93 31.80
CA VAL A 62 0.78 11.98 32.82
C VAL A 62 2.12 11.83 33.53
N THR A 63 3.00 12.82 33.35
CA THR A 63 4.28 12.89 34.05
C THR A 63 4.10 13.54 35.41
N SER A 64 4.69 12.96 36.46
CA SER A 64 5.09 13.75 37.61
C SER A 64 6.34 14.54 37.25
N ASP A 65 6.45 15.80 37.64
CA ASP A 65 7.54 16.73 37.28
C ASP A 65 8.95 16.20 37.65
N GLU A 66 9.07 15.08 38.34
CA GLU A 66 10.32 14.52 38.82
C GLU A 66 10.93 13.44 37.91
N ASP A 67 10.17 12.89 36.96
CA ASP A 67 10.56 11.60 36.36
C ASP A 67 11.30 11.64 35.02
N ILE A 68 11.34 12.74 34.25
CA ILE A 68 11.89 12.68 32.89
C ILE A 68 12.68 13.95 32.48
N VAL A 69 13.94 13.82 32.17
CA VAL A 69 14.82 14.98 31.84
C VAL A 69 15.73 14.85 30.61
N ALA A 70 15.76 13.76 29.91
CA ALA A 70 16.61 13.70 28.72
C ALA A 70 15.84 13.31 27.48
N PHE A 71 15.90 14.17 26.48
CA PHE A 71 15.35 13.90 25.16
C PHE A 71 16.48 13.51 24.21
N GLU A 72 16.35 12.35 23.54
CA GLU A 72 17.22 12.02 22.42
C GLU A 72 16.40 11.97 21.14
N SER A 73 16.85 12.68 20.11
CA SER A 73 16.28 12.58 18.79
C SER A 73 16.60 11.19 18.20
N TYR A 74 15.56 10.43 17.92
CA TYR A 74 15.69 9.03 17.45
C TYR A 74 16.07 8.91 15.96
N ILE A 75 16.03 10.00 15.21
CA ILE A 75 16.10 9.97 13.74
C ILE A 75 17.54 9.90 13.22
N ALA A 76 18.51 10.41 13.98
CA ALA A 76 19.89 10.56 13.49
C ALA A 76 20.77 9.31 13.59
N ARG A 77 20.40 8.29 14.35
CA ARG A 77 21.33 7.20 14.72
C ARG A 77 21.18 5.87 13.98
N ARG A 78 20.28 5.75 13.01
CA ARG A 78 20.03 4.41 12.41
C ARG A 78 20.96 4.01 11.28
N HIS A 79 21.64 4.95 10.65
CA HIS A 79 22.39 4.68 9.43
C HIS A 79 23.78 5.33 9.38
N PHE A 80 24.07 6.24 10.31
CA PHE A 80 25.32 6.95 10.37
C PHE A 80 25.76 7.08 11.82
N LYS A 81 27.04 6.89 12.07
CA LYS A 81 27.68 7.29 13.33
C LYS A 81 28.40 8.61 13.11
N ASN A 82 28.34 9.50 14.10
CA ASN A 82 29.10 10.72 14.06
C ASN A 82 30.53 10.41 14.52
N VAL A 83 31.53 10.65 13.65
CA VAL A 83 32.93 10.55 13.97
C VAL A 83 33.53 11.94 13.75
N ASN A 84 33.88 12.62 14.83
CA ASN A 84 34.47 13.97 14.80
C ASN A 84 33.66 15.02 14.01
N GLY A 85 32.34 15.02 14.16
CA GLY A 85 31.47 15.97 13.47
C GLY A 85 31.03 15.53 12.05
N VAL A 86 31.53 14.41 11.54
CA VAL A 86 31.20 13.88 10.21
C VAL A 86 30.30 12.66 10.36
N ALA A 87 29.18 12.66 9.63
CA ALA A 87 28.31 11.50 9.55
C ALA A 87 28.95 10.42 8.68
N VAL A 88 29.37 9.32 9.30
CA VAL A 88 30.01 8.17 8.63
C VAL A 88 29.02 7.01 8.56
N PRO A 89 28.81 6.40 7.37
CA PRO A 89 28.01 5.19 7.25
C PRO A 89 28.47 4.08 8.18
N ILE A 90 27.55 3.35 8.78
CA ILE A 90 27.89 2.19 9.60
C ILE A 90 28.06 0.99 8.66
N ASP A 91 29.31 0.65 8.34
CA ASP A 91 29.68 -0.46 7.45
C ASP A 91 29.76 -1.81 8.18
N ASP A 92 28.72 -2.17 8.93
CA ASP A 92 28.67 -3.45 9.62
C ASP A 92 27.73 -4.42 8.91
N ILE A 93 28.16 -5.68 8.74
CA ILE A 93 27.36 -6.79 8.16
C ILE A 93 26.03 -6.94 8.89
N GLY A 94 25.99 -6.69 10.20
CA GLY A 94 24.77 -6.63 11.00
C GLY A 94 23.82 -5.53 10.55
N THR A 95 24.36 -4.38 10.14
CA THR A 95 23.59 -3.23 9.63
C THR A 95 23.00 -3.53 8.25
N PHE A 96 23.74 -4.23 7.39
CA PHE A 96 23.24 -4.64 6.06
C PHE A 96 22.04 -5.59 6.17
N LYS A 97 22.07 -6.54 7.09
CA LYS A 97 20.95 -7.41 7.42
C LYS A 97 19.76 -6.61 7.96
N GLY A 98 20.01 -5.68 8.87
CA GLY A 98 19.00 -4.78 9.43
C GLY A 98 18.35 -3.89 8.37
N LEU A 99 19.12 -3.35 7.42
CA LEU A 99 18.63 -2.58 6.28
C LEU A 99 17.75 -3.44 5.36
N ARG A 100 18.20 -4.64 5.02
CA ARG A 100 17.44 -5.60 4.19
C ARG A 100 16.11 -5.99 4.85
N ASP A 101 16.11 -6.25 6.15
CA ASP A 101 14.91 -6.59 6.91
C ASP A 101 13.97 -5.39 7.05
N SER A 102 14.51 -4.19 7.21
CA SER A 102 13.74 -2.94 7.20
C SER A 102 13.07 -2.70 5.85
N TYR A 103 13.81 -2.92 4.75
CA TYR A 103 13.27 -2.84 3.39
C TYR A 103 12.12 -3.83 3.17
N LYS A 104 12.31 -5.10 3.55
CA LYS A 104 11.27 -6.14 3.45
C LYS A 104 10.02 -5.78 4.28
N ARG A 105 10.20 -5.28 5.50
CA ARG A 105 9.08 -4.81 6.34
C ARG A 105 8.39 -3.59 5.74
N GLY A 106 9.15 -2.66 5.17
CA GLY A 106 8.61 -1.49 4.44
C GLY A 106 7.79 -1.90 3.22
N THR A 107 8.28 -2.87 2.44
CA THR A 107 7.55 -3.44 1.29
C THR A 107 6.23 -4.05 1.72
N LYS A 108 6.23 -4.93 2.72
CA LYS A 108 5.01 -5.57 3.24
C LYS A 108 3.98 -4.54 3.74
N ARG A 109 4.43 -3.49 4.42
CA ARG A 109 3.54 -2.39 4.87
C ARG A 109 2.95 -1.62 3.71
N SER A 110 3.76 -1.29 2.71
CA SER A 110 3.29 -0.56 1.51
C SER A 110 2.25 -1.38 0.74
N ILE A 111 2.49 -2.68 0.56
CA ILE A 111 1.53 -3.59 -0.09
C ILE A 111 0.22 -3.63 0.71
N LYS A 112 0.29 -3.83 2.03
CA LYS A 112 -0.91 -3.82 2.87
C LYS A 112 -1.68 -2.52 2.75
N THR A 113 -0.99 -1.38 2.81
CA THR A 113 -1.60 -0.05 2.69
C THR A 113 -2.24 0.15 1.31
N PHE A 114 -1.58 -0.29 0.24
CA PHE A 114 -2.14 -0.28 -1.11
C PHE A 114 -3.45 -1.08 -1.17
N TYR A 115 -3.44 -2.31 -0.65
CA TYR A 115 -4.64 -3.14 -0.57
C TYR A 115 -5.78 -2.48 0.20
N ASP A 116 -5.48 -1.90 1.36
CA ASP A 116 -6.49 -1.30 2.23
C ASP A 116 -7.14 -0.06 1.57
N TYR A 117 -6.39 0.70 0.74
CA TYR A 117 -6.97 1.78 -0.07
C TYR A 117 -7.66 1.26 -1.33
N ALA A 118 -7.06 0.30 -2.03
CA ALA A 118 -7.61 -0.20 -3.28
C ALA A 118 -8.93 -0.95 -3.07
N LEU A 119 -9.08 -1.71 -1.98
CA LEU A 119 -10.31 -2.43 -1.62
C LEU A 119 -11.28 -1.60 -0.76
N GLY A 120 -10.89 -0.42 -0.32
CA GLY A 120 -11.75 0.51 0.41
C GLY A 120 -12.51 1.50 -0.47
N ASN A 121 -12.39 1.41 -1.80
CA ASN A 121 -13.03 2.28 -2.76
C ASN A 121 -13.55 1.48 -3.96
N ASP A 122 -14.59 2.01 -4.61
CA ASP A 122 -15.12 1.48 -5.86
C ASP A 122 -14.39 2.11 -7.04
N TRP A 123 -14.16 1.31 -8.09
CA TRP A 123 -13.39 1.70 -9.26
C TRP A 123 -14.17 1.46 -10.55
N GLU A 124 -14.04 2.39 -11.50
CA GLU A 124 -14.70 2.36 -12.80
C GLU A 124 -13.79 1.89 -13.90
N TYR A 125 -12.48 2.17 -13.75
CA TYR A 125 -11.49 1.87 -14.78
C TYR A 125 -10.24 1.24 -14.18
N PHE A 126 -9.73 0.20 -14.85
CA PHE A 126 -8.35 -0.25 -14.70
C PHE A 126 -7.57 0.16 -15.94
N VAL A 127 -6.52 0.95 -15.77
CA VAL A 127 -5.73 1.50 -16.88
C VAL A 127 -4.28 1.03 -16.80
N THR A 128 -3.71 0.74 -17.98
CA THR A 128 -2.27 0.54 -18.16
C THR A 128 -1.76 1.65 -19.07
N LEU A 129 -0.82 2.45 -18.58
CA LEU A 129 -0.28 3.63 -19.27
C LEU A 129 1.19 3.43 -19.58
N THR A 130 1.54 3.56 -20.85
CA THR A 130 2.92 3.46 -21.36
C THR A 130 3.34 4.80 -21.94
N PHE A 131 4.62 5.13 -21.83
CA PHE A 131 5.18 6.39 -22.29
C PHE A 131 5.83 6.23 -23.66
N LYS A 132 5.53 7.16 -24.59
CA LYS A 132 6.17 7.22 -25.91
C LYS A 132 7.58 7.81 -25.84
N ASP A 133 7.78 8.76 -24.93
CA ASP A 133 9.07 9.40 -24.67
C ASP A 133 9.96 8.43 -23.89
N GLU A 134 11.16 8.19 -24.43
CA GLU A 134 12.10 7.21 -23.88
C GLU A 134 12.72 7.69 -22.56
N ASP A 135 13.00 8.98 -22.42
CA ASP A 135 13.53 9.55 -21.20
C ASP A 135 12.51 9.43 -20.06
N VAL A 136 11.23 9.71 -20.35
CA VAL A 136 10.13 9.54 -19.39
C VAL A 136 9.97 8.08 -19.04
N ARG A 137 10.01 7.19 -20.02
CA ARG A 137 9.85 5.74 -19.82
C ARG A 137 10.94 5.15 -18.93
N ASN A 138 12.18 5.67 -19.03
CA ASN A 138 13.33 5.14 -18.30
C ASN A 138 13.62 5.86 -16.97
N SER A 139 12.84 6.89 -16.61
CA SER A 139 13.02 7.68 -15.40
C SER A 139 11.80 7.63 -14.49
N THR A 140 11.93 7.06 -13.29
CA THR A 140 10.85 7.04 -12.29
C THR A 140 10.42 8.44 -11.88
N LYS A 141 11.32 9.43 -11.93
CA LYS A 141 11.02 10.84 -11.64
C LYS A 141 10.12 11.43 -12.72
N LEU A 142 10.56 11.38 -14.00
CA LEU A 142 9.80 11.94 -15.12
C LEU A 142 8.46 11.21 -15.32
N MET A 143 8.45 9.89 -15.16
CA MET A 143 7.22 9.10 -15.14
C MET A 143 6.24 9.61 -14.07
N SER A 144 6.73 9.85 -12.84
CA SER A 144 5.91 10.37 -11.76
C SER A 144 5.36 11.76 -12.03
N GLU A 145 6.16 12.63 -12.60
CA GLU A 145 5.78 14.00 -12.99
C GLU A 145 4.69 13.96 -14.08
N THR A 146 4.85 13.12 -15.09
CA THR A 146 3.86 12.93 -16.17
C THR A 146 2.55 12.35 -15.63
N TRP A 147 2.62 11.35 -14.74
CA TRP A 147 1.45 10.82 -14.03
C TRP A 147 0.71 11.90 -13.24
N LEU A 148 1.46 12.74 -12.50
CA LEU A 148 0.88 13.83 -11.73
C LEU A 148 0.25 14.90 -12.63
N LEU A 149 0.83 15.18 -13.80
CA LEU A 149 0.26 16.10 -14.77
C LEU A 149 -1.09 15.59 -15.28
N PHE A 150 -1.17 14.33 -15.70
CA PHE A 150 -2.40 13.69 -16.14
C PHE A 150 -3.48 13.71 -15.07
N THR A 151 -3.16 13.24 -13.87
CA THR A 151 -4.14 13.16 -12.76
C THR A 151 -4.58 14.53 -12.24
N ARG A 152 -3.72 15.55 -12.29
CA ARG A 152 -4.11 16.94 -12.01
C ARG A 152 -5.08 17.48 -13.05
N GLY A 153 -4.90 17.13 -14.32
CA GLY A 153 -5.85 17.45 -15.39
C GLY A 153 -7.24 16.88 -15.09
N LEU A 154 -7.32 15.59 -14.77
CA LEU A 154 -8.57 14.93 -14.41
C LEU A 154 -9.19 15.53 -13.14
N LYS A 155 -8.40 15.78 -12.10
CA LYS A 155 -8.89 16.37 -10.85
C LYS A 155 -9.46 17.79 -11.00
N ARG A 156 -8.95 18.58 -11.96
CA ARG A 156 -9.51 19.91 -12.26
C ARG A 156 -10.88 19.80 -12.93
N LYS A 157 -11.08 18.76 -13.74
CA LYS A 157 -12.31 18.53 -14.51
C LYS A 157 -13.37 17.81 -13.66
N TYR A 158 -12.95 16.91 -12.75
CA TYR A 158 -13.83 16.05 -11.96
C TYR A 158 -13.50 16.14 -10.48
N LEU A 159 -14.44 16.70 -9.68
CA LEU A 159 -14.25 16.93 -8.24
C LEU A 159 -14.10 15.62 -7.45
N ASP A 160 -14.82 14.58 -7.86
CA ASP A 160 -14.84 13.27 -7.19
C ASP A 160 -13.77 12.31 -7.70
N PHE A 161 -12.88 12.79 -8.58
CA PHE A 161 -11.81 11.98 -9.14
C PHE A 161 -10.98 11.28 -8.07
N LYS A 162 -10.89 9.97 -8.19
CA LYS A 162 -10.07 9.08 -7.35
C LYS A 162 -9.11 8.29 -8.21
N ALA A 163 -7.90 8.08 -7.70
CA ALA A 163 -6.90 7.26 -8.36
C ALA A 163 -5.99 6.56 -7.35
N ILE A 164 -5.62 5.33 -7.65
CA ILE A 164 -4.51 4.62 -7.03
C ILE A 164 -3.69 3.91 -8.10
N ALA A 165 -2.36 4.02 -8.05
CA ALA A 165 -1.49 3.52 -9.11
C ALA A 165 -0.22 2.89 -8.56
N THR A 166 0.26 1.86 -9.23
CA THR A 166 1.60 1.29 -9.08
C THR A 166 2.31 1.28 -10.44
N TYR A 167 3.61 1.11 -10.44
CA TYR A 167 4.38 1.00 -11.66
C TYR A 167 5.09 -0.35 -11.76
N GLU A 168 5.31 -0.80 -12.98
CA GLU A 168 6.04 -2.00 -13.32
C GLU A 168 7.22 -1.65 -14.21
N GLU A 169 8.35 -2.30 -14.00
CA GLU A 169 9.49 -2.25 -14.88
C GLU A 169 9.42 -3.40 -15.89
N PHE A 170 9.60 -3.10 -17.18
CA PHE A 170 9.69 -4.10 -18.23
C PHE A 170 11.01 -4.88 -18.12
N GLU A 171 11.00 -6.13 -18.52
CA GLU A 171 12.22 -6.97 -18.59
C GLU A 171 13.31 -6.36 -19.49
N LYS A 172 12.92 -5.59 -20.52
CA LYS A 172 13.81 -4.89 -21.44
C LYS A 172 14.12 -3.46 -21.03
N GLY A 173 13.78 -3.09 -19.79
CA GLY A 173 13.89 -1.72 -19.27
C GLY A 173 12.70 -0.84 -19.61
N GLY A 174 12.55 0.25 -18.82
CA GLY A 174 11.43 1.17 -18.92
C GLY A 174 10.27 0.81 -18.02
N TYR A 175 9.42 1.80 -17.77
CA TYR A 175 8.30 1.69 -16.82
C TYR A 175 6.96 1.89 -17.52
N HIS A 176 5.92 1.23 -16.98
CA HIS A 176 4.54 1.58 -17.22
C HIS A 176 3.76 1.69 -15.90
N ILE A 177 2.62 2.34 -15.95
CA ILE A 177 1.76 2.56 -14.78
C ILE A 177 0.52 1.71 -14.93
N HIS A 178 0.18 0.97 -13.86
CA HIS A 178 -1.12 0.35 -13.65
C HIS A 178 -1.90 1.17 -12.65
N ALA A 179 -3.10 1.61 -13.00
CA ALA A 179 -3.90 2.42 -12.10
C ALA A 179 -5.38 2.02 -12.11
N LEU A 180 -6.01 2.21 -10.95
CA LEU A 180 -7.46 2.19 -10.79
C LEU A 180 -7.94 3.64 -10.71
N LEU A 181 -8.97 3.97 -11.47
CA LEU A 181 -9.56 5.30 -11.55
C LEU A 181 -11.07 5.22 -11.31
N SER A 182 -11.63 6.24 -10.69
CA SER A 182 -13.08 6.45 -10.59
C SER A 182 -13.43 7.92 -10.40
N GLY A 183 -14.72 8.25 -10.48
CA GLY A 183 -15.22 9.61 -10.38
C GLY A 183 -14.74 10.50 -11.53
N CYS A 184 -14.55 9.92 -12.71
CA CYS A 184 -14.20 10.64 -13.94
C CYS A 184 -14.86 9.98 -15.14
N ASP A 185 -15.06 10.75 -16.19
CA ASP A 185 -15.57 10.27 -17.46
C ASP A 185 -14.45 10.36 -18.51
N LEU A 186 -13.87 9.19 -18.83
CA LEU A 186 -12.77 9.09 -19.78
C LEU A 186 -13.28 9.03 -21.22
N THR A 187 -12.63 9.72 -22.13
CA THR A 187 -12.94 9.63 -23.56
C THR A 187 -12.34 8.35 -24.14
N LEU A 188 -13.18 7.33 -24.33
CA LEU A 188 -12.75 5.98 -24.70
C LEU A 188 -13.04 5.64 -26.17
N LYS A 189 -12.13 4.85 -26.78
CA LYS A 189 -12.29 4.22 -28.10
C LYS A 189 -11.92 2.73 -28.00
N PRO A 190 -12.60 1.82 -28.72
CA PRO A 190 -12.23 0.41 -28.75
C PRO A 190 -10.77 0.21 -29.17
N ALA A 191 -10.01 -0.56 -28.38
CA ALA A 191 -8.63 -0.90 -28.69
C ALA A 191 -8.59 -1.97 -29.80
N ARG A 192 -7.70 -1.76 -30.78
CA ARG A 192 -7.46 -2.70 -31.88
C ARG A 192 -6.00 -3.09 -31.94
N ASN A 193 -5.74 -4.32 -32.36
CA ASN A 193 -4.40 -4.80 -32.59
C ASN A 193 -3.79 -4.08 -33.81
N ASN A 194 -2.77 -3.27 -33.57
CA ASN A 194 -2.08 -2.47 -34.59
C ASN A 194 -0.78 -3.13 -35.09
N LYS A 195 -0.47 -4.37 -34.70
CA LYS A 195 0.71 -5.11 -35.20
C LYS A 195 0.43 -5.61 -36.62
N LYS A 196 1.00 -4.94 -37.64
CA LYS A 196 0.75 -5.25 -39.05
C LYS A 196 1.07 -6.68 -39.47
N ASP A 197 2.04 -7.30 -38.79
CA ASP A 197 2.49 -8.68 -39.09
C ASP A 197 1.76 -9.75 -38.22
N SER A 198 0.65 -9.40 -37.58
CA SER A 198 -0.16 -10.29 -36.76
C SER A 198 -1.42 -10.72 -37.51
N ASP A 199 -1.80 -11.99 -37.46
CA ASP A 199 -3.05 -12.54 -37.98
C ASP A 199 -4.30 -11.86 -37.37
N ASP A 200 -4.11 -11.17 -36.24
CA ASP A 200 -5.14 -10.43 -35.52
C ASP A 200 -5.09 -8.92 -35.81
N TYR A 201 -4.38 -8.47 -36.84
CA TYR A 201 -4.34 -7.05 -37.20
C TYR A 201 -5.74 -6.46 -37.41
N GLY A 202 -6.00 -5.35 -36.74
CA GLY A 202 -7.29 -4.64 -36.79
C GLY A 202 -8.41 -5.25 -35.97
N LYS A 203 -8.25 -6.47 -35.41
CA LYS A 203 -9.26 -7.08 -34.52
C LYS A 203 -9.32 -6.37 -33.18
N PHE A 204 -10.45 -6.43 -32.53
CA PHE A 204 -10.62 -5.90 -31.17
C PHE A 204 -9.76 -6.67 -30.18
N MET A 205 -9.20 -5.97 -29.21
CA MET A 205 -8.41 -6.54 -28.13
C MET A 205 -9.28 -6.76 -26.89
N TYR A 206 -9.00 -7.85 -26.16
CA TYR A 206 -9.69 -8.18 -24.92
C TYR A 206 -8.67 -8.32 -23.79
N SER A 207 -9.10 -8.00 -22.58
CA SER A 207 -8.26 -8.17 -21.40
C SER A 207 -8.20 -9.63 -20.95
N GLU A 208 -7.20 -9.99 -20.17
CA GLU A 208 -7.14 -11.28 -19.47
C GLU A 208 -8.28 -11.48 -18.47
N PHE A 209 -8.98 -10.40 -18.09
CA PHE A 209 -10.15 -10.42 -17.21
C PHE A 209 -11.48 -10.55 -17.98
N GLY A 210 -11.44 -10.66 -19.32
CA GLY A 210 -12.58 -10.88 -20.19
C GLY A 210 -13.13 -9.65 -20.91
N PRO A 211 -13.25 -8.44 -20.31
CA PRO A 211 -13.80 -7.29 -21.00
C PRO A 211 -12.96 -6.82 -22.19
N GLN A 212 -13.63 -6.21 -23.19
CA GLN A 212 -12.98 -5.55 -24.33
C GLN A 212 -12.08 -4.42 -23.83
N LEU A 213 -10.86 -4.35 -24.38
CA LEU A 213 -9.94 -3.26 -24.10
C LEU A 213 -10.37 -2.00 -24.85
N MET A 214 -10.26 -0.89 -24.16
CA MET A 214 -10.43 0.45 -24.71
C MET A 214 -9.11 1.20 -24.71
N ASN A 215 -9.01 2.27 -25.49
CA ASN A 215 -7.95 3.27 -25.42
C ASN A 215 -8.54 4.58 -24.92
N CYS A 216 -7.90 5.23 -23.95
CA CYS A 216 -8.25 6.55 -23.45
C CYS A 216 -7.56 7.62 -24.30
N THR A 217 -8.34 8.49 -24.97
CA THR A 217 -7.77 9.56 -25.79
C THR A 217 -7.31 10.76 -24.96
N ASP A 218 -7.72 10.85 -23.70
CA ASP A 218 -7.22 11.88 -22.76
C ASP A 218 -5.75 11.63 -22.37
N TRP A 219 -5.24 10.38 -22.53
CA TRP A 219 -3.84 10.05 -22.35
C TRP A 219 -3.04 10.31 -23.62
N THR A 220 -2.34 11.44 -23.67
CA THR A 220 -1.56 11.88 -24.85
C THR A 220 -0.07 11.56 -24.78
N PHE A 221 0.40 10.99 -23.66
CA PHE A 221 1.82 10.76 -23.39
C PHE A 221 2.35 9.43 -23.93
N GLY A 222 1.50 8.59 -24.51
CA GLY A 222 1.91 7.33 -25.09
C GLY A 222 0.76 6.37 -25.34
N PHE A 223 1.07 5.08 -25.38
CA PHE A 223 0.09 4.03 -25.55
C PHE A 223 -0.62 3.75 -24.22
N ASN A 224 -1.87 3.34 -24.32
CA ASN A 224 -2.65 2.97 -23.13
C ASN A 224 -3.65 1.87 -23.45
N THR A 225 -4.06 1.15 -22.42
CA THR A 225 -5.24 0.27 -22.43
C THR A 225 -6.10 0.55 -21.21
N VAL A 226 -7.40 0.47 -21.39
CA VAL A 226 -8.40 0.67 -20.34
C VAL A 226 -9.35 -0.51 -20.34
N VAL A 227 -9.57 -1.06 -19.16
CA VAL A 227 -10.65 -2.00 -18.86
C VAL A 227 -11.72 -1.24 -18.11
N CYS A 228 -12.95 -1.16 -18.67
CA CYS A 228 -14.10 -0.68 -17.93
C CYS A 228 -14.50 -1.74 -16.92
N LEU A 229 -14.62 -1.35 -15.66
CA LEU A 229 -14.95 -2.25 -14.57
C LEU A 229 -16.44 -2.18 -14.32
N GLU A 230 -17.10 -3.32 -14.31
CA GLU A 230 -18.46 -3.38 -13.81
C GLU A 230 -18.46 -3.26 -12.28
N PRO A 231 -19.48 -2.58 -11.71
CA PRO A 231 -19.61 -2.46 -10.27
C PRO A 231 -19.47 -3.83 -9.59
N ARG A 232 -18.54 -3.93 -8.66
CA ARG A 232 -18.31 -5.12 -7.79
C ARG A 232 -17.77 -6.38 -8.46
N SER A 233 -17.45 -6.37 -9.77
CA SER A 233 -16.83 -7.51 -10.43
C SER A 233 -15.30 -7.39 -10.47
N ASN A 234 -14.60 -8.51 -10.20
CA ASN A 234 -13.15 -8.67 -10.39
C ASN A 234 -12.20 -7.68 -9.67
N GLN A 235 -12.71 -6.74 -8.85
CA GLN A 235 -11.88 -5.73 -8.20
C GLN A 235 -10.75 -6.36 -7.37
N ALA A 236 -11.06 -7.37 -6.56
CA ALA A 236 -10.05 -8.07 -5.76
C ALA A 236 -8.99 -8.77 -6.62
N GLN A 237 -9.38 -9.32 -7.78
CA GLN A 237 -8.47 -9.95 -8.73
C GLN A 237 -7.50 -8.91 -9.33
N ILE A 238 -8.00 -7.75 -9.73
CA ILE A 238 -7.19 -6.66 -10.30
C ILE A 238 -6.26 -6.07 -9.23
N VAL A 239 -6.74 -5.87 -8.02
CA VAL A 239 -5.89 -5.41 -6.89
C VAL A 239 -4.78 -6.41 -6.59
N ASN A 240 -5.08 -7.72 -6.62
CA ASN A 240 -4.08 -8.78 -6.50
C ASN A 240 -3.05 -8.73 -7.64
N TYR A 241 -3.51 -8.53 -8.87
CA TYR A 241 -2.65 -8.37 -10.05
C TYR A 241 -1.70 -7.17 -9.86
N MET A 242 -2.21 -6.00 -9.55
CA MET A 242 -1.42 -4.80 -9.33
C MET A 242 -0.40 -4.94 -8.19
N SER A 243 -0.76 -5.66 -7.13
CA SER A 243 0.14 -5.84 -5.98
C SER A 243 1.39 -6.68 -6.30
N LYS A 244 1.32 -7.56 -7.31
CA LYS A 244 2.48 -8.35 -7.77
C LYS A 244 3.63 -7.43 -8.22
N TYR A 245 3.32 -6.29 -8.85
CA TYR A 245 4.32 -5.34 -9.31
C TYR A 245 5.02 -4.59 -8.17
N MET A 246 4.38 -4.47 -7.03
CA MET A 246 5.02 -3.91 -5.84
C MET A 246 6.05 -4.86 -5.21
N THR A 247 6.02 -6.15 -5.55
CA THR A 247 6.95 -7.17 -5.04
C THR A 247 8.06 -7.52 -6.02
N LYS A 248 7.78 -7.49 -7.33
CA LYS A 248 8.78 -7.71 -8.37
C LYS A 248 9.72 -6.50 -8.40
N ASN A 249 10.99 -6.75 -8.20
CA ASN A 249 12.16 -5.88 -8.45
C ASN A 249 11.82 -4.41 -8.70
N SER A 250 10.91 -3.85 -7.90
CA SER A 250 10.69 -2.43 -7.98
C SER A 250 12.01 -1.78 -7.61
N PRO A 251 12.65 -1.02 -8.49
CA PRO A 251 13.82 -0.23 -8.18
C PRO A 251 13.46 0.96 -7.30
N ALA A 252 12.37 0.84 -6.54
CA ALA A 252 12.08 1.69 -5.41
C ALA A 252 13.24 1.53 -4.42
N ALA A 253 14.42 1.85 -4.95
CA ALA A 253 15.57 2.19 -4.17
C ALA A 253 15.09 3.07 -3.03
N TYR A 254 15.67 2.90 -1.88
CA TYR A 254 15.51 3.68 -0.69
C TYR A 254 14.95 5.09 -0.96
N GLY A 255 13.75 5.38 -0.45
CA GLY A 255 13.14 6.70 -0.55
C GLY A 255 12.08 6.91 -1.63
N ASN A 256 11.96 6.06 -2.64
CA ASN A 256 10.93 6.21 -3.67
C ASN A 256 9.58 5.66 -3.22
N ARG A 257 8.50 6.32 -3.68
CA ARG A 257 7.12 5.87 -3.43
C ARG A 257 6.87 4.58 -4.23
N ARG A 258 6.27 3.58 -3.59
CA ARG A 258 5.90 2.32 -4.23
C ARG A 258 4.56 2.37 -4.96
N PHE A 259 3.73 3.32 -4.59
CA PHE A 259 2.44 3.56 -5.23
C PHE A 259 2.03 5.03 -5.07
N TYR A 260 1.15 5.48 -5.93
CA TYR A 260 0.54 6.81 -5.92
C TYR A 260 -0.94 6.68 -5.57
N LYS A 261 -1.48 7.67 -4.86
CA LYS A 261 -2.91 7.73 -4.57
C LYS A 261 -3.37 9.18 -4.43
N THR A 262 -4.64 9.43 -4.73
CA THR A 262 -5.32 10.68 -4.37
C THR A 262 -5.61 10.72 -2.86
N GLN A 263 -5.81 11.92 -2.31
CA GLN A 263 -6.01 12.09 -0.87
C GLN A 263 -7.41 11.68 -0.40
N ASN A 264 -8.40 11.71 -1.29
CA ASN A 264 -9.81 11.44 -1.03
C ASN A 264 -10.17 9.94 -1.05
N LEU A 265 -9.18 9.04 -0.97
CA LEU A 265 -9.44 7.62 -0.85
C LEU A 265 -9.79 7.22 0.58
N THR A 266 -10.82 6.39 0.70
CA THR A 266 -11.19 5.73 1.94
C THR A 266 -10.28 4.53 2.19
N CYS A 267 -9.72 4.42 3.38
CA CYS A 267 -9.01 3.22 3.79
C CYS A 267 -10.01 2.16 4.25
N ARG A 268 -9.81 0.91 3.85
CA ARG A 268 -10.64 -0.21 4.27
C ARG A 268 -10.67 -0.31 5.81
N ASN A 269 -11.85 -0.37 6.39
CA ASN A 269 -12.02 -0.54 7.82
C ASN A 269 -11.44 -1.89 8.28
N SER A 270 -10.78 -1.88 9.43
CA SER A 270 -10.26 -3.08 10.06
C SER A 270 -10.66 -3.11 11.53
N ILE A 271 -11.34 -4.17 11.94
CA ILE A 271 -11.65 -4.45 13.34
C ILE A 271 -10.67 -5.51 13.82
N VAL A 272 -10.01 -5.25 14.93
CA VAL A 272 -9.09 -6.19 15.58
C VAL A 272 -9.62 -6.58 16.95
N GLY A 273 -9.47 -7.83 17.33
CA GLY A 273 -9.98 -8.29 18.61
C GLY A 273 -9.29 -9.55 19.10
N THR A 274 -9.82 -10.09 20.20
CA THR A 274 -9.35 -11.31 20.82
C THR A 274 -10.50 -12.29 20.93
N ILE A 275 -10.31 -13.49 20.42
CA ILE A 275 -11.22 -14.62 20.60
C ILE A 275 -10.59 -15.53 21.66
N HIS A 276 -11.30 -15.77 22.74
CA HIS A 276 -10.86 -16.62 23.84
C HIS A 276 -11.47 -18.02 23.78
N ARG A 277 -12.57 -18.18 23.02
CA ARG A 277 -13.31 -19.44 22.89
C ARG A 277 -13.66 -19.70 21.43
N THR A 278 -13.76 -20.96 21.05
CA THR A 278 -14.14 -21.38 19.69
C THR A 278 -15.57 -20.97 19.33
N ASP A 279 -16.50 -20.96 20.30
CA ASP A 279 -17.87 -20.50 20.11
C ASP A 279 -17.96 -19.04 19.62
N THR A 280 -17.03 -18.19 20.07
CA THR A 280 -16.96 -16.79 19.59
C THR A 280 -16.52 -16.70 18.14
N LEU A 281 -15.63 -17.58 17.68
CA LEU A 281 -15.22 -17.67 16.27
C LEU A 281 -16.39 -18.10 15.40
N ASP A 282 -17.13 -19.13 15.80
CA ASP A 282 -18.30 -19.63 15.07
C ASP A 282 -19.41 -18.57 14.99
N ASN A 283 -19.60 -17.79 16.05
CA ASN A 283 -20.52 -16.66 16.05
C ASN A 283 -20.11 -15.57 15.05
N ILE A 284 -18.82 -15.25 14.94
CA ILE A 284 -18.31 -14.29 13.96
C ILE A 284 -18.50 -14.85 12.53
N ILE A 285 -18.15 -16.12 12.31
CA ILE A 285 -18.32 -16.79 11.01
C ILE A 285 -19.79 -16.74 10.59
N SER A 286 -20.71 -17.12 11.49
CA SER A 286 -22.14 -17.12 11.23
C SER A 286 -22.69 -15.71 10.99
N LYS A 287 -22.31 -14.75 11.83
CA LYS A 287 -22.76 -13.35 11.73
C LYS A 287 -22.47 -12.71 10.37
N PHE A 288 -21.32 -13.01 9.79
CA PHE A 288 -20.87 -12.44 8.52
C PHE A 288 -21.04 -13.40 7.34
N GLY A 289 -21.61 -14.58 7.55
CA GLY A 289 -21.77 -15.60 6.49
C GLY A 289 -20.45 -16.02 5.87
N LEU A 290 -19.42 -16.21 6.70
CA LEU A 290 -18.07 -16.47 6.23
C LEU A 290 -17.87 -17.94 5.90
N THR A 291 -17.09 -18.21 4.85
CA THR A 291 -16.62 -19.55 4.49
C THR A 291 -15.10 -19.64 4.66
N PHE A 292 -14.63 -20.81 5.05
CA PHE A 292 -13.20 -21.07 5.15
C PHE A 292 -12.53 -21.04 3.77
N VAL A 293 -11.42 -20.33 3.66
CA VAL A 293 -10.66 -20.20 2.42
C VAL A 293 -9.38 -21.04 2.47
N LYS A 294 -8.57 -20.84 3.51
CA LYS A 294 -7.29 -21.52 3.66
C LYS A 294 -6.71 -21.38 5.06
N GLN A 295 -5.76 -22.24 5.35
CA GLN A 295 -4.79 -22.08 6.43
C GLN A 295 -3.40 -21.85 5.84
N ASP A 296 -2.64 -20.90 6.37
CA ASP A 296 -1.27 -20.66 5.93
C ASP A 296 -0.27 -21.53 6.72
N LYS A 297 1.00 -21.49 6.29
CA LYS A 297 2.09 -22.27 6.92
C LYS A 297 2.40 -21.84 8.36
N SER A 298 1.88 -20.70 8.81
CA SER A 298 2.03 -20.16 10.17
C SER A 298 0.86 -20.53 11.07
N GLY A 299 -0.11 -21.34 10.56
CA GLY A 299 -1.29 -21.76 11.30
C GLY A 299 -2.45 -20.78 11.30
N ASN A 300 -2.35 -19.66 10.53
CA ASN A 300 -3.43 -18.68 10.50
C ASN A 300 -4.55 -19.13 9.56
N PHE A 301 -5.81 -18.91 9.98
CA PHE A 301 -7.02 -19.27 9.23
C PHE A 301 -7.61 -18.03 8.56
N TYR A 302 -8.06 -18.20 7.32
CA TYR A 302 -8.65 -17.16 6.50
C TYR A 302 -10.06 -17.56 6.10
N PHE A 303 -11.02 -16.65 6.29
CA PHE A 303 -12.43 -16.82 5.97
C PHE A 303 -12.91 -15.63 5.14
N ARG A 304 -13.91 -15.85 4.28
CA ARG A 304 -14.51 -14.81 3.44
C ARG A 304 -16.00 -15.08 3.22
N ASN A 305 -16.76 -14.06 2.86
CA ASN A 305 -18.16 -14.18 2.47
C ASN A 305 -18.41 -13.95 0.97
N TYR A 306 -17.37 -14.12 0.15
CA TYR A 306 -17.42 -13.94 -1.31
C TYR A 306 -16.53 -14.94 -2.06
#